data_faa7120c3b6dc2a9f47e68f09293f083
#
_entry.id   faa7120c3b6dc2a9f47e68f09293f083
#
_cell.length_a   1.000
_cell.length_b   1.000
_cell.length_c   1.000
_cell.angle_alpha   90.00
_cell.angle_beta   90.00
_cell.angle_gamma   90.00
#
_symmetry.space_group_name_H-M   'P 1'
#
loop_
_entity.id
_entity.type
_entity.pdbx_description
1 polymer ?
#
loop_
_entity_poly.entity_id
_entity_poly.type
_entity_poly.pdbx_seq_one_letter_code
_entity_poly.pdbx_strand_id
1 'polypeptide(L)'
;GLYAINCYMGMQWGENAPEDHVRYARNDLMGMVREDLAYDMARHVDSAVHMFEEWGLPLMRNKETGRYQREGKWQIMIHGESYKPIVAEAAKKSADKIYNRVMITHLLMDEAKENRIGGACGFNMRTGEFHVFRAKAVVCAAGGASHIFKPRSVGEGMGRTWYAPWSNGSAYALPIAVGAKMTQMENRIVLTRFKDGYGPVGAYFLHLKTYTQNAAGENYEKKWYDNTKAIVGEYLDHVPTPTCLRNHAFIQETIHGGGPIHMVTMEAFQDPHLEA
;
A
#
# COMPACT_ATOMS: atom_id res chain seq x y z
N GLY A 1 -5.21 -9.40 6.55
CA GLY A 1 -3.76 -9.44 6.45
C GLY A 1 -3.27 -9.18 5.03
N LEU A 2 -1.99 -9.07 4.85
CA LEU A 2 -1.36 -9.08 3.53
C LEU A 2 -1.37 -10.51 3.00
N TYR A 3 -1.57 -10.67 1.70
CA TYR A 3 -1.44 -11.96 1.03
C TYR A 3 -0.32 -11.97 -0.01
N ALA A 4 0.21 -10.78 -0.31
CA ALA A 4 1.30 -10.60 -1.24
C ALA A 4 2.26 -9.51 -0.78
N ILE A 5 3.52 -9.62 -1.15
CA ILE A 5 4.51 -8.55 -1.08
C ILE A 5 4.66 -7.99 -2.48
N ASN A 6 4.43 -6.69 -2.62
CA ASN A 6 4.61 -5.96 -3.87
C ASN A 6 6.08 -5.56 -4.03
N CYS A 7 6.48 -5.34 -5.26
CA CYS A 7 7.79 -4.84 -5.63
C CYS A 7 8.98 -5.80 -5.36
N TYR A 8 8.76 -7.09 -5.14
CA TYR A 8 9.86 -8.05 -5.09
C TYR A 8 10.53 -8.20 -6.46
N MET A 9 11.83 -7.94 -6.53
CA MET A 9 12.57 -7.90 -7.78
C MET A 9 12.95 -9.29 -8.31
N GLY A 10 13.35 -10.20 -7.44
CA GLY A 10 13.92 -11.49 -7.84
C GLY A 10 15.30 -11.33 -8.48
N MET A 11 16.08 -10.35 -8.03
CA MET A 11 17.39 -10.01 -8.60
C MET A 11 18.35 -11.20 -8.63
N GLN A 12 18.31 -12.05 -7.61
CA GLN A 12 19.13 -13.27 -7.55
C GLN A 12 18.85 -14.26 -8.67
N TRP A 13 17.70 -14.17 -9.33
CA TRP A 13 17.29 -15.01 -10.45
C TRP A 13 17.28 -14.25 -11.79
N GLY A 14 17.70 -12.98 -11.77
CA GLY A 14 17.69 -12.13 -12.97
C GLY A 14 16.29 -11.79 -13.48
N GLU A 15 15.29 -11.78 -12.61
CA GLU A 15 13.89 -11.53 -13.01
C GLU A 15 13.60 -10.07 -13.31
N ASN A 16 14.04 -9.17 -12.44
CA ASN A 16 13.91 -7.72 -12.60
C ASN A 16 15.13 -7.00 -12.05
N ALA A 17 15.37 -5.80 -12.56
CA ALA A 17 16.35 -4.85 -12.02
C ALA A 17 15.63 -3.71 -11.28
N PRO A 18 16.32 -3.00 -10.35
CA PRO A 18 15.74 -1.85 -9.66
C PRO A 18 15.21 -0.77 -10.60
N GLU A 19 15.86 -0.56 -11.75
CA GLU A 19 15.47 0.38 -12.80
C GLU A 19 14.10 0.04 -13.40
N ASP A 20 13.74 -1.24 -13.46
CA ASP A 20 12.42 -1.67 -13.94
C ASP A 20 11.31 -1.18 -13.00
N HIS A 21 11.58 -1.20 -11.69
CA HIS A 21 10.62 -0.68 -10.71
C HIS A 21 10.50 0.84 -10.80
N VAL A 22 11.61 1.55 -10.97
CA VAL A 22 11.60 3.01 -11.16
C VAL A 22 10.74 3.38 -12.37
N ARG A 23 10.95 2.70 -13.49
CA ARG A 23 10.16 2.90 -14.73
C ARG A 23 8.69 2.61 -14.52
N TYR A 24 8.36 1.53 -13.82
CA TYR A 24 6.99 1.20 -13.46
C TYR A 24 6.35 2.29 -12.59
N ALA A 25 7.03 2.71 -11.52
CA ALA A 25 6.54 3.73 -10.60
C ALA A 25 6.35 5.09 -11.30
N ARG A 26 7.28 5.49 -12.17
CA ARG A 26 7.16 6.70 -13.00
C ARG A 26 5.88 6.67 -13.83
N ASN A 27 5.62 5.57 -14.50
CA ASN A 27 4.46 5.44 -15.37
C ASN A 27 3.15 5.38 -14.57
N ASP A 28 3.11 4.59 -13.49
CA ASP A 28 1.90 4.45 -12.66
C ASP A 28 1.52 5.76 -11.95
N LEU A 29 2.50 6.56 -11.58
CA LEU A 29 2.32 7.86 -10.93
C LEU A 29 2.45 9.06 -11.89
N MET A 30 2.50 8.82 -13.18
CA MET A 30 2.60 9.87 -14.23
C MET A 30 3.70 10.90 -13.93
N GLY A 31 4.90 10.42 -13.59
CA GLY A 31 6.06 11.24 -13.28
C GLY A 31 6.09 11.83 -11.86
N MET A 32 5.03 11.76 -11.09
CA MET A 32 4.98 12.27 -9.72
C MET A 32 5.65 11.32 -8.72
N VAL A 33 6.93 11.06 -8.90
CA VAL A 33 7.72 10.13 -8.08
C VAL A 33 9.13 10.63 -7.86
N ARG A 34 9.67 10.40 -6.69
CA ARG A 34 11.11 10.52 -6.39
C ARG A 34 11.79 9.23 -6.83
N GLU A 35 12.36 9.27 -8.03
CA GLU A 35 12.96 8.08 -8.67
C GLU A 35 14.16 7.55 -7.89
N ASP A 36 14.94 8.42 -7.27
CA ASP A 36 16.04 8.05 -6.40
C ASP A 36 15.57 7.23 -5.18
N LEU A 37 14.46 7.62 -4.56
CA LEU A 37 13.86 6.88 -3.45
C LEU A 37 13.21 5.57 -3.91
N ALA A 38 12.55 5.57 -5.07
CA ALA A 38 12.00 4.36 -5.66
C ALA A 38 13.10 3.34 -6.00
N TYR A 39 14.22 3.81 -6.54
CA TYR A 39 15.39 2.99 -6.81
C TYR A 39 15.99 2.41 -5.53
N ASP A 40 16.19 3.25 -4.50
CA ASP A 40 16.74 2.84 -3.22
C ASP A 40 15.86 1.78 -2.54
N MET A 41 14.55 1.95 -2.57
CA MET A 41 13.62 0.94 -2.09
C MET A 41 13.76 -0.37 -2.90
N ALA A 42 13.77 -0.31 -4.22
CA ALA A 42 13.78 -1.49 -5.07
C ALA A 42 15.03 -2.35 -4.88
N ARG A 43 16.22 -1.73 -4.73
CA ARG A 43 17.47 -2.46 -4.52
C ARG A 43 17.56 -3.16 -3.16
N HIS A 44 16.70 -2.80 -2.21
CA HIS A 44 16.69 -3.37 -0.85
C HIS A 44 15.50 -4.27 -0.55
N VAL A 45 14.46 -4.28 -1.40
CA VAL A 45 13.24 -5.04 -1.11
C VAL A 45 13.49 -6.54 -1.04
N ASP A 46 14.33 -7.09 -1.92
CA ASP A 46 14.62 -8.52 -1.92
C ASP A 46 15.29 -8.98 -0.63
N SER A 47 16.29 -8.23 -0.15
CA SER A 47 16.96 -8.53 1.13
C SER A 47 15.99 -8.46 2.32
N ALA A 48 15.08 -7.50 2.32
CA ALA A 48 14.06 -7.41 3.36
C ALA A 48 13.09 -8.61 3.34
N VAL A 49 12.72 -9.09 2.16
CA VAL A 49 11.85 -10.27 2.01
C VAL A 49 12.55 -11.55 2.47
N HIS A 50 13.83 -11.70 2.17
CA HIS A 50 14.62 -12.84 2.66
C HIS A 50 14.71 -12.85 4.19
N MET A 51 14.84 -11.67 4.83
CA MET A 51 14.78 -11.58 6.29
C MET A 51 13.41 -12.04 6.83
N PHE A 52 12.31 -11.73 6.15
CA PHE A 52 11.00 -12.22 6.59
C PHE A 52 10.92 -13.74 6.52
N GLU A 53 11.48 -14.35 5.50
CA GLU A 53 11.55 -15.81 5.40
C GLU A 53 12.42 -16.42 6.50
N GLU A 54 13.57 -15.82 6.82
CA GLU A 54 14.43 -16.23 7.93
C GLU A 54 13.72 -16.15 9.29
N TRP A 55 12.82 -15.19 9.46
CA TRP A 55 11.98 -15.06 10.66
C TRP A 55 10.82 -16.09 10.70
N GLY A 56 10.67 -16.86 9.63
CA GLY A 56 9.67 -17.93 9.54
C GLY A 56 8.37 -17.52 8.85
N LEU A 57 8.34 -16.42 8.09
CA LEU A 57 7.18 -16.08 7.27
C LEU A 57 7.09 -17.06 6.09
N PRO A 58 5.98 -17.83 5.95
CA PRO A 58 5.80 -18.69 4.81
C PRO A 58 5.65 -17.87 3.52
N LEU A 59 6.56 -18.08 2.58
CA LEU A 59 6.49 -17.57 1.22
C LEU A 59 6.16 -18.72 0.28
N MET A 60 5.18 -18.52 -0.57
CA MET A 60 4.79 -19.54 -1.53
C MET A 60 5.86 -19.70 -2.59
N ARG A 61 6.24 -20.96 -2.86
CA ARG A 61 7.24 -21.28 -3.87
C ARG A 61 6.64 -22.14 -4.99
N ASN A 62 7.08 -21.88 -6.21
CA ASN A 62 6.83 -22.75 -7.34
C ASN A 62 7.59 -24.06 -7.12
N LYS A 63 6.89 -25.18 -7.19
CA LYS A 63 7.45 -26.52 -6.90
C LYS A 63 8.50 -26.99 -7.92
N GLU A 64 8.40 -26.53 -9.17
CA GLU A 64 9.31 -26.92 -10.25
C GLU A 64 10.60 -26.12 -10.24
N THR A 65 10.50 -24.82 -10.03
CA THR A 65 11.64 -23.90 -10.12
C THR A 65 12.28 -23.56 -8.77
N GLY A 66 11.60 -23.83 -7.66
CA GLY A 66 12.00 -23.44 -6.32
C GLY A 66 11.95 -21.91 -6.06
N ARG A 67 11.61 -21.11 -7.06
CA ARG A 67 11.48 -19.65 -6.94
C ARG A 67 10.20 -19.27 -6.24
N TYR A 68 10.11 -18.04 -5.75
CA TYR A 68 8.86 -17.56 -5.18
C TYR A 68 7.75 -17.51 -6.23
N GLN A 69 6.55 -17.89 -5.82
CA GLN A 69 5.38 -17.84 -6.69
C GLN A 69 5.03 -16.38 -6.98
N ARG A 70 4.96 -16.04 -8.27
CA ARG A 70 4.63 -14.72 -8.75
C ARG A 70 3.13 -14.57 -9.01
N GLU A 71 2.59 -13.43 -8.60
CA GLU A 71 1.34 -12.90 -9.12
C GLU A 71 1.67 -11.66 -9.97
N GLY A 72 1.72 -11.83 -11.28
CA GLY A 72 2.22 -10.80 -12.18
C GLY A 72 3.74 -10.56 -12.05
N LYS A 73 4.17 -9.36 -12.43
CA LYS A 73 5.60 -9.04 -12.53
C LYS A 73 6.27 -8.76 -11.17
N TRP A 74 5.53 -8.16 -10.25
CA TRP A 74 6.08 -7.50 -9.06
C TRP A 74 5.73 -8.17 -7.73
N GLN A 75 4.69 -8.99 -7.71
CA GLN A 75 4.16 -9.55 -6.47
C GLN A 75 4.63 -10.97 -6.25
N ILE A 76 4.91 -11.29 -4.99
CA ILE A 76 5.09 -12.66 -4.51
C ILE A 76 4.07 -12.97 -3.42
N MET A 77 3.63 -14.21 -3.36
CA MET A 77 2.60 -14.66 -2.43
C MET A 77 3.18 -15.02 -1.08
N ILE A 78 2.49 -14.60 -0.03
CA ILE A 78 2.84 -14.89 1.36
C ILE A 78 1.63 -15.38 2.15
N HIS A 79 1.88 -16.01 3.29
CA HIS A 79 0.83 -16.28 4.28
C HIS A 79 0.54 -15.02 5.09
N GLY A 80 -0.45 -14.24 4.65
CA GLY A 80 -0.72 -12.90 5.17
C GLY A 80 -1.19 -12.83 6.61
N GLU A 81 -1.83 -13.88 7.13
CA GLU A 81 -2.32 -13.91 8.51
C GLU A 81 -1.18 -14.03 9.52
N SER A 82 -0.13 -14.78 9.19
CA SER A 82 1.04 -14.92 10.06
C SER A 82 2.05 -13.78 9.95
N TYR A 83 1.95 -12.94 8.93
CA TYR A 83 2.92 -11.86 8.67
C TYR A 83 3.14 -10.95 9.88
N LYS A 84 2.09 -10.33 10.40
CA LYS A 84 2.23 -9.38 11.51
C LYS A 84 2.71 -10.03 12.81
N PRO A 85 2.19 -11.18 13.23
CA PRO A 85 2.74 -11.89 14.39
C PRO A 85 4.22 -12.22 14.28
N ILE A 86 4.66 -12.75 13.15
CA ILE A 86 6.06 -13.13 12.91
C ILE A 86 6.98 -11.90 12.97
N VAL A 87 6.63 -10.82 12.26
CA VAL A 87 7.40 -9.58 12.27
C VAL A 87 7.42 -8.94 13.65
N ALA A 88 6.31 -9.01 14.38
CA ALA A 88 6.24 -8.52 15.77
C ALA A 88 7.14 -9.30 16.73
N GLU A 89 7.24 -10.61 16.58
CA GLU A 89 8.15 -11.43 17.38
C GLU A 89 9.62 -11.14 17.05
N ALA A 90 9.94 -10.94 15.77
CA ALA A 90 11.29 -10.51 15.37
C ALA A 90 11.64 -9.13 15.97
N ALA A 91 10.71 -8.19 15.92
CA ALA A 91 10.88 -6.87 16.53
C ALA A 91 11.09 -6.94 18.04
N LYS A 92 10.35 -7.79 18.75
CA LYS A 92 10.53 -8.01 20.20
C LYS A 92 11.91 -8.56 20.57
N LYS A 93 12.45 -9.43 19.71
CA LYS A 93 13.80 -9.99 19.92
C LYS A 93 14.92 -8.98 19.66
N SER A 94 14.66 -8.01 18.79
CA SER A 94 15.68 -7.03 18.35
C SER A 94 15.63 -5.73 19.14
N ALA A 95 14.49 -5.37 19.74
CA ALA A 95 14.31 -4.13 20.45
C ALA A 95 14.73 -4.25 21.92
N ASP A 96 15.52 -3.30 22.41
CA ASP A 96 15.85 -3.20 23.82
C ASP A 96 14.59 -2.94 24.68
N LYS A 97 13.67 -2.12 24.18
CA LYS A 97 12.44 -1.78 24.88
C LYS A 97 11.28 -1.44 23.95
N ILE A 98 10.10 -1.92 24.27
CA ILE A 98 8.87 -1.64 23.55
C ILE A 98 7.87 -0.99 24.50
N TYR A 99 7.37 0.18 24.13
CA TYR A 99 6.34 0.90 24.87
C TYR A 99 5.00 0.76 24.15
N ASN A 100 4.17 -0.13 24.64
CA ASN A 100 2.83 -0.34 24.09
C ASN A 100 1.88 0.77 24.54
N ARG A 101 0.94 1.14 23.63
CA ARG A 101 -0.15 2.07 23.91
C ARG A 101 0.29 3.50 24.25
N VAL A 102 1.47 3.88 23.83
CA VAL A 102 1.92 5.27 23.93
C VAL A 102 1.57 5.99 22.64
N MET A 103 0.72 7.00 22.75
CA MET A 103 0.39 7.94 21.68
C MET A 103 1.47 8.99 21.62
N ILE A 104 2.26 8.97 20.55
CA ILE A 104 3.24 10.04 20.27
C ILE A 104 2.49 11.25 19.73
N THR A 105 2.69 12.40 20.37
CA THR A 105 2.01 13.66 20.04
C THR A 105 2.94 14.69 19.41
N HIS A 106 4.24 14.64 19.74
CA HIS A 106 5.21 15.59 19.22
C HIS A 106 6.56 14.91 18.99
N LEU A 107 7.25 15.35 17.94
CA LEU A 107 8.68 15.19 17.81
C LEU A 107 9.37 16.38 18.50
N LEU A 108 10.51 16.13 19.10
CA LEU A 108 11.26 17.12 19.88
C LEU A 108 12.53 17.49 19.13
N MET A 109 12.78 18.80 19.00
CA MET A 109 14.03 19.31 18.45
C MET A 109 15.10 19.37 19.53
N ASP A 110 16.35 19.27 19.12
CA ASP A 110 17.53 19.47 19.99
C ASP A 110 17.80 20.98 20.12
N GLU A 111 17.69 21.53 21.33
CA GLU A 111 17.94 22.95 21.55
C GLU A 111 19.40 23.37 21.30
N ALA A 112 20.33 22.43 21.46
CA ALA A 112 21.76 22.68 21.30
C ALA A 112 22.24 22.56 19.85
N LYS A 113 21.46 22.02 18.96
CA LYS A 113 21.84 21.76 17.56
C LYS A 113 20.68 22.05 16.61
N GLU A 114 20.89 23.05 15.79
CA GLU A 114 19.94 23.40 14.74
C GLU A 114 19.63 22.21 13.80
N ASN A 115 18.39 22.11 13.36
CA ASN A 115 17.90 21.07 12.43
C ASN A 115 18.13 19.62 12.88
N ARG A 116 18.19 19.38 14.18
CA ARG A 116 18.37 18.04 14.74
C ARG A 116 17.19 17.62 15.58
N ILE A 117 16.74 16.37 15.37
CA ILE A 117 15.80 15.72 16.28
C ILE A 117 16.50 15.32 17.57
N GLY A 118 15.89 15.64 18.72
CA GLY A 118 16.31 15.22 20.06
C GLY A 118 15.47 14.08 20.63
N GLY A 119 14.31 13.77 20.03
CA GLY A 119 13.46 12.71 20.50
C GLY A 119 11.98 12.87 20.15
N ALA A 120 11.14 12.32 21.02
CA ALA A 120 9.68 12.39 20.88
C ALA A 120 9.02 12.42 22.26
N CYS A 121 7.78 12.89 22.34
CA CYS A 121 6.99 12.76 23.56
C CYS A 121 5.55 12.35 23.26
N GLY A 122 4.89 11.83 24.28
CA GLY A 122 3.52 11.37 24.20
C GLY A 122 3.01 10.87 25.54
N PHE A 123 1.88 10.22 25.54
CA PHE A 123 1.28 9.70 26.76
C PHE A 123 0.71 8.31 26.55
N ASN A 124 0.70 7.52 27.61
CA ASN A 124 0.05 6.22 27.63
C ASN A 124 -1.47 6.40 27.64
N MET A 125 -2.12 5.83 26.65
CA MET A 125 -3.58 5.99 26.44
C MET A 125 -4.45 5.36 27.54
N ARG A 126 -3.88 4.46 28.37
CA ARG A 126 -4.62 3.81 29.45
C ARG A 126 -4.36 4.46 30.80
N THR A 127 -3.11 4.80 31.07
CA THR A 127 -2.70 5.32 32.38
C THR A 127 -2.63 6.83 32.43
N GLY A 128 -2.58 7.50 31.27
CA GLY A 128 -2.34 8.94 31.16
C GLY A 128 -0.90 9.37 31.45
N GLU A 129 -0.01 8.41 31.76
CA GLU A 129 1.40 8.70 32.06
C GLU A 129 2.07 9.36 30.86
N PHE A 130 2.73 10.49 31.10
CA PHE A 130 3.47 11.23 30.09
C PHE A 130 4.89 10.67 29.93
N HIS A 131 5.30 10.50 28.69
CA HIS A 131 6.62 9.96 28.34
C HIS A 131 7.40 10.94 27.48
N VAL A 132 8.69 11.09 27.79
CA VAL A 132 9.67 11.81 26.96
C VAL A 132 10.76 10.83 26.58
N PHE A 133 10.95 10.62 25.29
CA PHE A 133 11.97 9.75 24.75
C PHE A 133 13.10 10.61 24.17
N ARG A 134 14.30 10.48 24.70
CA ARG A 134 15.49 11.07 24.12
C ARG A 134 16.10 10.11 23.09
N ALA A 135 16.35 10.59 21.91
CA ALA A 135 16.87 9.75 20.82
C ALA A 135 17.80 10.54 19.90
N LYS A 136 18.84 9.88 19.41
CA LYS A 136 19.77 10.44 18.42
C LYS A 136 19.15 10.48 17.02
N ALA A 137 18.17 9.60 16.75
CA ALA A 137 17.40 9.54 15.51
C ALA A 137 15.99 9.00 15.82
N VAL A 138 15.02 9.40 15.01
CA VAL A 138 13.63 8.94 15.10
C VAL A 138 13.19 8.42 13.74
N VAL A 139 12.70 7.19 13.69
CA VAL A 139 12.03 6.62 12.51
C VAL A 139 10.53 6.77 12.71
N CYS A 140 9.88 7.57 11.86
CA CYS A 140 8.44 7.75 11.90
C CYS A 140 7.76 6.72 10.98
N ALA A 141 7.15 5.69 11.57
CA ALA A 141 6.44 4.63 10.87
C ALA A 141 4.98 4.50 11.36
N ALA A 142 4.33 5.64 11.61
CA ALA A 142 3.01 5.73 12.24
C ALA A 142 1.82 5.43 11.29
N GLY A 143 2.08 4.85 10.13
CA GLY A 143 1.06 4.43 9.18
C GLY A 143 0.56 5.56 8.28
N GLY A 144 -0.62 5.36 7.71
CA GLY A 144 -1.21 6.26 6.71
C GLY A 144 -2.13 7.34 7.30
N ALA A 145 -2.97 7.87 6.42
CA ALA A 145 -3.86 8.99 6.70
C ALA A 145 -5.31 8.73 6.24
N SER A 146 -5.78 7.51 6.34
CA SER A 146 -7.11 7.13 5.84
C SER A 146 -8.26 7.84 6.55
N HIS A 147 -8.07 8.23 7.79
CA HIS A 147 -9.09 8.88 8.61
C HIS A 147 -9.14 10.41 8.53
N ILE A 148 -8.25 11.05 7.79
CA ILE A 148 -8.33 12.50 7.59
C ILE A 148 -9.28 12.90 6.47
N PHE A 149 -9.68 11.94 5.63
CA PHE A 149 -10.57 12.20 4.50
C PHE A 149 -12.00 11.85 4.86
N LYS A 150 -12.89 12.83 4.67
CA LYS A 150 -14.32 12.61 4.85
C LYS A 150 -14.84 11.65 3.77
N PRO A 151 -15.58 10.60 4.16
CA PRO A 151 -16.25 9.74 3.19
C PRO A 151 -17.19 10.55 2.30
N ARG A 152 -17.25 10.21 1.02
CA ARG A 152 -18.13 10.88 0.06
C ARG A 152 -19.44 10.12 -0.18
N SER A 153 -19.49 8.85 0.16
CA SER A 153 -20.66 8.00 -0.05
C SER A 153 -21.64 8.10 1.12
N VAL A 154 -22.90 8.19 0.81
CA VAL A 154 -23.98 8.11 1.80
C VAL A 154 -23.94 6.72 2.45
N GLY A 155 -24.01 6.66 3.78
CA GLY A 155 -23.89 5.43 4.57
C GLY A 155 -22.47 4.98 4.86
N GLU A 156 -21.45 5.65 4.34
CA GLU A 156 -20.06 5.48 4.80
C GLU A 156 -19.84 6.34 6.04
N GLY A 157 -20.15 5.79 7.18
CA GLY A 157 -19.90 6.43 8.46
C GLY A 157 -18.65 5.88 9.16
N MET A 158 -18.36 6.43 10.34
CA MET A 158 -17.39 5.85 11.27
C MET A 158 -17.74 4.37 11.50
N GLY A 159 -16.74 3.49 11.41
CA GLY A 159 -16.91 2.03 11.50
C GLY A 159 -16.86 1.31 10.16
N ARG A 160 -16.92 2.00 9.03
CA ARG A 160 -16.73 1.42 7.68
C ARG A 160 -15.40 1.78 7.03
N THR A 161 -14.45 2.25 7.79
CA THR A 161 -13.12 2.56 7.30
C THR A 161 -12.26 1.30 7.23
N TRP A 162 -11.60 1.13 6.12
CA TRP A 162 -10.81 -0.06 5.79
C TRP A 162 -9.58 -0.25 6.64
N TYR A 163 -9.00 0.85 7.07
CA TYR A 163 -7.76 0.88 7.83
C TYR A 163 -8.04 1.13 9.30
N ALA A 164 -7.01 0.88 10.10
CA ALA A 164 -7.07 1.18 11.51
C ALA A 164 -7.52 2.63 11.75
N PRO A 165 -8.45 2.86 12.71
CA PRO A 165 -8.93 4.20 13.04
C PRO A 165 -7.81 5.17 13.43
N TRP A 166 -6.68 4.65 13.84
CA TRP A 166 -5.48 5.40 14.23
C TRP A 166 -4.62 5.87 13.06
N SER A 167 -4.95 5.49 11.81
CA SER A 167 -4.31 6.02 10.60
C SER A 167 -4.81 7.43 10.31
N ASN A 168 -4.47 8.36 11.17
CA ASN A 168 -4.98 9.73 11.25
C ASN A 168 -4.01 10.78 10.68
N GLY A 169 -2.95 10.37 9.99
CA GLY A 169 -2.00 11.27 9.37
C GLY A 169 -0.85 11.73 10.28
N SER A 170 -0.68 11.15 11.46
CA SER A 170 0.43 11.51 12.35
C SER A 170 1.81 11.31 11.70
N ALA A 171 1.94 10.31 10.79
CA ALA A 171 3.18 10.09 10.03
C ALA A 171 3.54 11.25 9.09
N TYR A 172 2.60 12.11 8.76
CA TYR A 172 2.83 13.34 7.99
C TYR A 172 2.94 14.56 8.90
N ALA A 173 1.98 14.71 9.81
CA ALA A 173 1.88 15.90 10.66
C ALA A 173 3.10 16.07 11.58
N LEU A 174 3.57 15.01 12.21
CA LEU A 174 4.69 15.07 13.15
C LEU A 174 6.01 15.51 12.49
N PRO A 175 6.43 14.91 11.35
CA PRO A 175 7.61 15.39 10.65
C PRO A 175 7.47 16.80 10.09
N ILE A 176 6.31 17.18 9.56
CA ILE A 176 6.06 18.55 9.06
C ILE A 176 6.23 19.57 10.16
N ALA A 177 5.71 19.29 11.36
CA ALA A 177 5.79 20.20 12.50
C ALA A 177 7.23 20.53 12.93
N VAL A 178 8.19 19.67 12.61
CA VAL A 178 9.62 19.87 12.90
C VAL A 178 10.44 20.22 11.64
N GLY A 179 9.77 20.64 10.57
CA GLY A 179 10.42 21.16 9.36
C GLY A 179 10.96 20.12 8.39
N ALA A 180 10.56 18.85 8.51
CA ALA A 180 10.95 17.82 7.55
C ALA A 180 10.39 18.12 6.16
N LYS A 181 11.22 17.88 5.14
CA LYS A 181 10.79 17.97 3.74
C LYS A 181 9.95 16.74 3.38
N MET A 182 8.79 16.98 2.81
CA MET A 182 7.89 15.94 2.34
C MET A 182 7.96 15.81 0.82
N THR A 183 7.69 14.62 0.33
CA THR A 183 7.60 14.33 -1.12
C THR A 183 6.34 13.56 -1.43
N GLN A 184 5.88 13.64 -2.67
CA GLN A 184 4.72 12.90 -3.20
C GLN A 184 3.41 13.18 -2.42
N MET A 185 3.27 14.35 -1.84
CA MET A 185 2.06 14.75 -1.10
C MET A 185 0.85 14.96 -2.03
N GLU A 186 1.07 15.09 -3.32
CA GLU A 186 0.04 15.12 -4.38
C GLU A 186 -0.62 13.75 -4.56
N ASN A 187 0.11 12.68 -4.27
CA ASN A 187 -0.37 11.33 -4.46
C ASN A 187 -1.34 10.93 -3.36
N ARG A 188 -2.54 10.59 -3.75
CA ARG A 188 -3.57 10.08 -2.87
C ARG A 188 -4.06 8.73 -3.37
N ILE A 189 -3.87 7.70 -2.57
CA ILE A 189 -4.39 6.36 -2.87
C ILE A 189 -5.75 6.20 -2.19
N VAL A 190 -6.77 5.99 -3.01
CA VAL A 190 -8.11 5.62 -2.54
C VAL A 190 -8.42 4.25 -3.13
N LEU A 191 -8.51 3.26 -2.27
CA LEU A 191 -8.83 1.90 -2.68
C LEU A 191 -10.31 1.78 -3.04
N THR A 192 -10.60 1.15 -4.17
CA THR A 192 -11.95 0.75 -4.53
C THR A 192 -12.47 -0.31 -3.57
N ARG A 193 -13.71 -0.18 -3.14
CA ARG A 193 -14.37 -1.10 -2.21
C ARG A 193 -15.73 -1.55 -2.76
N PHE A 194 -16.19 -2.69 -2.29
CA PHE A 194 -17.58 -3.04 -2.46
C PHE A 194 -18.47 -2.10 -1.64
N LYS A 195 -19.60 -1.71 -2.21
CA LYS A 195 -20.64 -1.04 -1.44
C LYS A 195 -21.06 -1.96 -0.29
N ASP A 196 -21.11 -1.41 0.91
CA ASP A 196 -21.49 -2.12 2.13
C ASP A 196 -20.57 -3.30 2.54
N GLY A 197 -19.41 -3.42 1.91
CA GLY A 197 -18.42 -4.46 2.19
C GLY A 197 -17.11 -3.93 2.76
N TYR A 198 -16.34 -4.84 3.36
CA TYR A 198 -15.00 -4.56 3.93
C TYR A 198 -13.86 -5.23 3.18
N GLY A 199 -14.15 -6.05 2.18
CA GLY A 199 -13.15 -6.84 1.47
C GLY A 199 -12.25 -6.02 0.54
N PRO A 200 -10.98 -6.44 0.35
CA PRO A 200 -10.05 -5.81 -0.58
C PRO A 200 -10.42 -6.14 -2.02
N VAL A 201 -11.08 -5.22 -2.70
CA VAL A 201 -11.48 -5.40 -4.11
C VAL A 201 -10.28 -5.76 -5.00
N GLY A 202 -9.11 -5.16 -4.76
CA GLY A 202 -7.90 -5.47 -5.51
C GLY A 202 -7.48 -6.94 -5.48
N ALA A 203 -7.72 -7.64 -4.36
CA ALA A 203 -7.43 -9.07 -4.25
C ALA A 203 -8.28 -9.90 -5.21
N TYR A 204 -9.54 -9.55 -5.38
CA TYR A 204 -10.43 -10.25 -6.30
C TYR A 204 -10.01 -10.08 -7.76
N PHE A 205 -9.52 -8.90 -8.15
CA PHE A 205 -8.97 -8.69 -9.48
C PHE A 205 -7.73 -9.54 -9.75
N LEU A 206 -6.88 -9.72 -8.76
CA LEU A 206 -5.65 -10.48 -8.89
C LEU A 206 -5.88 -11.98 -8.86
N HIS A 207 -6.59 -12.47 -7.82
CA HIS A 207 -6.78 -13.91 -7.63
C HIS A 207 -7.83 -14.51 -8.55
N LEU A 208 -8.95 -13.79 -8.72
CA LEU A 208 -10.08 -14.31 -9.47
C LEU A 208 -10.12 -13.80 -10.91
N LYS A 209 -9.14 -12.99 -11.34
CA LYS A 209 -9.08 -12.40 -12.68
C LYS A 209 -10.42 -11.79 -13.11
N THR A 210 -11.13 -11.20 -12.15
CA THR A 210 -12.43 -10.60 -12.37
C THR A 210 -12.31 -9.33 -13.19
N TYR A 211 -13.41 -8.95 -13.82
CA TYR A 211 -13.55 -7.69 -14.55
C TYR A 211 -14.78 -6.92 -14.08
N THR A 212 -14.91 -5.68 -14.52
CA THR A 212 -16.04 -4.82 -14.13
C THR A 212 -17.01 -4.60 -15.27
N GLN A 213 -18.29 -4.49 -14.90
CA GLN A 213 -19.39 -4.13 -15.80
C GLN A 213 -20.18 -2.97 -15.22
N ASN A 214 -20.76 -2.15 -16.10
CA ASN A 214 -21.71 -1.14 -15.72
C ASN A 214 -23.11 -1.73 -15.43
N ALA A 215 -24.07 -0.90 -15.08
CA ALA A 215 -25.44 -1.33 -14.79
C ALA A 215 -26.15 -2.00 -15.99
N ALA A 216 -25.72 -1.73 -17.21
CA ALA A 216 -26.23 -2.35 -18.43
C ALA A 216 -25.54 -3.70 -18.76
N GLY A 217 -24.57 -4.14 -17.95
CA GLY A 217 -23.81 -5.36 -18.22
C GLY A 217 -22.68 -5.20 -19.22
N GLU A 218 -22.30 -3.96 -19.55
CA GLU A 218 -21.27 -3.67 -20.53
C GLU A 218 -19.89 -3.49 -19.84
N ASN A 219 -18.81 -3.96 -20.47
CA ASN A 219 -17.46 -3.60 -20.08
C ASN A 219 -17.18 -2.16 -20.53
N TYR A 220 -17.12 -1.26 -19.58
CA TYR A 220 -16.96 0.18 -19.81
C TYR A 220 -15.49 0.62 -19.91
N GLU A 221 -14.51 -0.20 -19.52
CA GLU A 221 -13.11 0.17 -19.49
C GLU A 221 -12.62 0.58 -20.89
N LYS A 222 -13.01 -0.17 -21.92
CA LYS A 222 -12.67 0.11 -23.30
C LYS A 222 -13.22 1.45 -23.78
N LYS A 223 -14.44 1.81 -23.37
CA LYS A 223 -15.11 3.08 -23.71
C LYS A 223 -14.30 4.29 -23.25
N TRP A 224 -13.66 4.20 -22.07
CA TRP A 224 -12.88 5.28 -21.48
C TRP A 224 -11.40 5.21 -21.82
N TYR A 225 -10.93 4.15 -22.48
CA TYR A 225 -9.52 3.94 -22.78
C TYR A 225 -8.92 5.04 -23.68
N ASP A 226 -9.63 5.49 -24.69
CA ASP A 226 -9.13 6.54 -25.59
C ASP A 226 -9.04 7.90 -24.90
N ASN A 227 -10.00 8.24 -24.06
CA ASN A 227 -9.92 9.42 -23.21
C ASN A 227 -8.76 9.32 -22.22
N THR A 228 -8.51 8.13 -21.72
CA THR A 228 -7.43 7.84 -20.80
C THR A 228 -6.06 8.02 -21.48
N LYS A 229 -5.91 7.61 -22.73
CA LYS A 229 -4.68 7.83 -23.53
C LYS A 229 -4.30 9.29 -23.62
N ALA A 230 -5.28 10.17 -23.86
CA ALA A 230 -5.04 11.59 -23.93
C ALA A 230 -4.53 12.20 -22.62
N ILE A 231 -4.96 11.65 -21.48
CA ILE A 231 -4.55 12.09 -20.14
C ILE A 231 -3.14 11.59 -19.82
N VAL A 232 -2.81 10.35 -20.19
CA VAL A 232 -1.57 9.66 -19.79
C VAL A 232 -0.38 10.01 -20.68
N GLY A 233 -0.64 10.30 -21.97
CA GLY A 233 0.40 10.64 -22.93
C GLY A 233 1.53 9.60 -22.98
N GLU A 234 2.73 10.04 -22.73
CA GLU A 234 3.94 9.23 -22.77
C GLU A 234 4.01 8.11 -21.71
N TYR A 235 3.20 8.19 -20.65
CA TYR A 235 3.18 7.19 -19.59
C TYR A 235 2.37 5.92 -19.92
N LEU A 236 1.80 5.86 -21.13
CA LEU A 236 1.03 4.70 -21.59
C LEU A 236 1.85 3.50 -22.05
N ASP A 237 3.14 3.64 -22.24
CA ASP A 237 4.01 2.61 -22.83
C ASP A 237 4.15 1.33 -21.98
N HIS A 238 3.55 1.30 -20.83
CA HIS A 238 3.63 0.15 -19.91
C HIS A 238 2.23 -0.37 -19.59
N VAL A 239 1.88 -1.45 -20.25
CA VAL A 239 0.73 -2.27 -19.89
C VAL A 239 1.06 -3.05 -18.62
N PRO A 240 0.16 -3.11 -17.64
CA PRO A 240 -1.24 -2.69 -17.69
C PRO A 240 -1.43 -1.19 -17.51
N THR A 241 -2.59 -0.70 -17.91
CA THR A 241 -3.04 0.67 -17.64
C THR A 241 -2.77 1.03 -16.18
N PRO A 242 -2.15 2.18 -15.90
CA PRO A 242 -1.92 2.62 -14.53
C PRO A 242 -3.16 2.50 -13.67
N THR A 243 -2.99 2.05 -12.43
CA THR A 243 -4.13 1.79 -11.52
C THR A 243 -4.98 3.04 -11.28
N CYS A 244 -4.36 4.22 -11.28
CA CYS A 244 -5.06 5.50 -11.17
C CYS A 244 -6.08 5.72 -12.30
N LEU A 245 -5.78 5.26 -13.52
CA LEU A 245 -6.65 5.42 -14.67
C LEU A 245 -7.81 4.43 -14.69
N ARG A 246 -7.64 3.25 -14.17
CA ARG A 246 -8.75 2.31 -13.95
C ARG A 246 -9.77 2.93 -13.00
N ASN A 247 -9.29 3.53 -11.91
CA ASN A 247 -10.16 4.26 -10.99
C ASN A 247 -10.82 5.48 -11.63
N HIS A 248 -10.10 6.18 -12.53
CA HIS A 248 -10.67 7.27 -13.31
C HIS A 248 -11.80 6.78 -14.22
N ALA A 249 -11.58 5.72 -14.99
CA ALA A 249 -12.61 5.13 -15.85
C ALA A 249 -13.86 4.71 -15.05
N PHE A 250 -13.66 4.08 -13.89
CA PHE A 250 -14.73 3.74 -12.95
C PHE A 250 -15.55 4.96 -12.51
N ILE A 251 -14.88 6.04 -12.15
CA ILE A 251 -15.53 7.29 -11.73
C ILE A 251 -16.27 7.93 -12.91
N GLN A 252 -15.66 7.98 -14.08
CA GLN A 252 -16.29 8.56 -15.28
C GLN A 252 -17.56 7.78 -15.65
N GLU A 253 -17.51 6.46 -15.71
CA GLU A 253 -18.68 5.65 -15.99
C GLU A 253 -19.82 5.90 -14.98
N THR A 254 -19.48 6.01 -13.72
CA THR A 254 -20.44 6.29 -12.65
C THR A 254 -21.09 7.67 -12.79
N ILE A 255 -20.29 8.72 -13.08
CA ILE A 255 -20.76 10.10 -13.26
C ILE A 255 -21.69 10.21 -14.48
N HIS A 256 -21.41 9.46 -15.55
CA HIS A 256 -22.20 9.46 -16.77
C HIS A 256 -23.41 8.50 -16.74
N GLY A 257 -23.80 8.04 -15.55
CA GLY A 257 -25.03 7.28 -15.35
C GLY A 257 -24.90 5.77 -15.58
N GLY A 258 -23.70 5.24 -15.80
CA GLY A 258 -23.45 3.80 -15.95
C GLY A 258 -23.40 3.02 -14.64
N GLY A 259 -23.50 3.69 -13.49
CA GLY A 259 -23.54 3.03 -12.19
C GLY A 259 -24.89 2.37 -11.86
N PRO A 260 -24.94 1.38 -10.96
CA PRO A 260 -23.82 0.86 -10.19
C PRO A 260 -22.84 0.02 -11.04
N ILE A 261 -21.57 0.01 -10.60
CA ILE A 261 -20.55 -0.83 -11.23
C ILE A 261 -20.52 -2.17 -10.50
N HIS A 262 -20.54 -3.24 -11.26
CA HIS A 262 -20.53 -4.61 -10.77
C HIS A 262 -19.18 -5.27 -11.08
N MET A 263 -18.67 -6.06 -10.14
CA MET A 263 -17.57 -6.98 -10.38
C MET A 263 -18.15 -8.34 -10.81
N VAL A 264 -17.73 -8.83 -11.97
CA VAL A 264 -18.18 -10.12 -12.49
C VAL A 264 -17.28 -11.22 -11.94
N THR A 265 -17.84 -12.07 -11.09
CA THR A 265 -17.11 -13.14 -10.39
C THR A 265 -17.51 -14.54 -10.82
N MET A 266 -18.62 -14.70 -11.54
CA MET A 266 -19.17 -16.02 -11.87
C MET A 266 -18.22 -16.91 -12.65
N GLU A 267 -17.49 -16.34 -13.60
CA GLU A 267 -16.51 -17.10 -14.41
C GLU A 267 -15.32 -17.55 -13.55
N ALA A 268 -14.93 -16.75 -12.58
CA ALA A 268 -13.83 -17.04 -11.67
C ALA A 268 -14.14 -18.24 -10.76
N PHE A 269 -15.39 -18.38 -10.30
CA PHE A 269 -15.81 -19.51 -9.46
C PHE A 269 -15.99 -20.81 -10.25
N GLN A 270 -15.87 -20.78 -11.56
CA GLN A 270 -15.89 -21.96 -12.42
C GLN A 270 -14.47 -22.51 -12.70
N ASP A 271 -13.42 -21.83 -12.26
CA ASP A 271 -12.04 -22.30 -12.42
C ASP A 271 -11.76 -23.43 -11.42
N PRO A 272 -11.53 -24.67 -11.89
CA PRO A 272 -11.28 -25.82 -11.00
C PRO A 272 -9.98 -25.70 -10.18
N HIS A 273 -9.13 -24.74 -10.48
CA HIS A 273 -7.91 -24.45 -9.71
C HIS A 273 -8.15 -23.55 -8.49
N LEU A 274 -9.37 -23.01 -8.30
CA LEU A 274 -9.74 -22.21 -7.14
C LEU A 274 -10.29 -23.04 -5.97
N GLU A 275 -10.51 -24.34 -6.16
CA GLU A 275 -10.99 -25.26 -5.12
C GLU A 275 -9.85 -25.92 -4.31
N ALA A 276 -8.61 -25.51 -4.52
CA ALA A 276 -7.44 -26.08 -3.83
C ALA A 276 -6.86 -25.04 -2.81
#